data_3a0cc301dc5f05c4311d4ce9202699d2
#
_entry.id   3a0cc301dc5f05c4311d4ce9202699d2
#
_cell.length_a   1.000
_cell.length_b   1.000
_cell.length_c   1.000
_cell.angle_alpha   90.00
_cell.angle_beta   90.00
_cell.angle_gamma   90.00
#
_symmetry.space_group_name_H-M   'P 1'
#
loop_
_entity.id
_entity.type
_entity.pdbx_description
1 polymer ?
#
loop_
_entity_poly.entity_id
_entity_poly.type
_entity_poly.pdbx_seq_one_letter_code
_entity_poly.pdbx_strand_id
1 'polypeptide(L)'
;MARDSPSSADVSSGDFVLPYVPLIPYNATNPTGGDSLTQDLNVYYTSGDIAWLLTSTALVLLMIPGVGLFYSGLARRNLTFSHTAGPFIGNLENIGLKDVLARPSVGSARVPDLLFAVYQCMFAAITVAIALGALSERGRLLPSLIFAFIWSTVVYDPIACWTWNPSGWVYQLGGLDFAGGTPVHIASGSAALAYSYVLGKRAGYGTQKLNYRPHNVTHIVLGTVFLWVGWFGFNAGSALSANLRAVMAAVVTNLAACMGGITWCLIDFRLERKWSTVGFCSGVIAGLVAITPGSGYVPAWAAVVFGVCAGVACNFATKLKYWLNADDALDIFAVHAVGGCVGNLLTGVFAADYIAHLDGYTQIPGGWLNGNWVQIGYQAADSATGMAYSFAVTCIILILLSFVGRFIPALRLRVDRAEEEQGIDDVEIGEFAYDFVELVREVRPVGFADDGESEIGVGGEDRSHSRATMVRGSKEASGESYPLQAMGRTGAMG
;
A
#
# COMPACT_ATOMS: atom_id res chain seq x y z
N MET A 1 -11.91 40.15 27.72
CA MET A 1 -11.81 39.65 29.11
C MET A 1 -10.47 38.94 29.21
N ALA A 2 -9.58 39.49 30.02
CA ALA A 2 -8.24 38.98 30.22
C ALA A 2 -8.30 37.65 30.97
N ARG A 3 -7.61 36.63 30.44
CA ARG A 3 -7.38 35.39 31.15
C ARG A 3 -6.26 35.63 32.15
N ASP A 4 -6.57 35.50 33.41
CA ASP A 4 -5.57 35.51 34.48
C ASP A 4 -4.65 34.30 34.28
N SER A 5 -3.36 34.58 34.05
CA SER A 5 -2.32 33.57 34.08
C SER A 5 -2.11 33.12 35.54
N PRO A 6 -2.05 31.81 35.84
CA PRO A 6 -1.72 31.35 37.18
C PRO A 6 -0.30 31.76 37.54
N SER A 7 -0.14 32.25 38.77
CA SER A 7 1.12 32.71 39.33
C SER A 7 2.14 31.57 39.43
N SER A 8 3.38 31.87 39.15
CA SER A 8 4.54 30.97 39.11
C SER A 8 5.08 30.53 40.47
N ALA A 9 4.23 30.34 41.46
CA ALA A 9 4.64 29.90 42.80
C ALA A 9 3.83 28.64 43.15
N ASP A 10 4.38 27.49 42.86
CA ASP A 10 4.28 26.20 43.54
C ASP A 10 4.62 25.05 42.56
N VAL A 11 5.88 25.00 42.12
CA VAL A 11 6.42 23.78 41.51
C VAL A 11 7.27 23.10 42.57
N SER A 12 6.65 22.30 43.44
CA SER A 12 7.37 21.30 44.22
C SER A 12 7.77 20.16 43.32
N SER A 13 9.03 19.79 43.37
CA SER A 13 9.66 18.69 42.64
C SER A 13 8.93 17.37 42.90
N GLY A 14 8.19 16.87 41.94
CA GLY A 14 7.65 15.51 42.01
C GLY A 14 6.53 15.18 41.06
N ASP A 15 5.53 16.02 40.88
CA ASP A 15 4.36 15.68 40.10
C ASP A 15 4.20 16.64 38.92
N PHE A 16 4.70 16.24 37.76
CA PHE A 16 4.38 16.92 36.50
C PHE A 16 2.94 16.59 36.12
N VAL A 17 1.98 17.24 36.76
CA VAL A 17 0.58 17.15 36.33
C VAL A 17 0.42 18.04 35.12
N LEU A 18 0.36 17.46 33.94
CA LEU A 18 -0.10 18.18 32.75
C LEU A 18 -1.47 18.80 33.08
N PRO A 19 -1.70 20.08 32.81
CA PRO A 19 -3.02 20.66 32.95
C PRO A 19 -3.95 19.93 31.97
N TYR A 20 -4.71 18.98 32.50
CA TYR A 20 -5.82 18.36 31.78
C TYR A 20 -6.87 19.48 31.59
N VAL A 21 -6.94 20.00 30.37
CA VAL A 21 -8.09 20.81 29.96
C VAL A 21 -9.18 19.81 29.64
N PRO A 22 -10.19 19.62 30.49
CA PRO A 22 -11.25 18.71 30.20
C PRO A 22 -11.95 19.24 28.95
N LEU A 23 -11.90 18.42 27.85
CA LEU A 23 -12.77 18.63 26.72
C LEU A 23 -14.19 18.63 27.27
N ILE A 24 -14.98 19.63 26.89
CA ILE A 24 -16.41 19.64 27.24
C ILE A 24 -17.01 18.40 26.61
N PRO A 25 -17.64 17.49 27.39
CA PRO A 25 -18.19 16.28 26.83
C PRO A 25 -19.21 16.62 25.74
N TYR A 26 -19.11 15.95 24.60
CA TYR A 26 -20.10 16.08 23.54
C TYR A 26 -21.50 15.78 24.09
N ASN A 27 -22.45 16.71 23.90
CA ASN A 27 -23.81 16.54 24.38
C ASN A 27 -24.59 15.60 23.46
N ALA A 28 -24.87 14.38 23.92
CA ALA A 28 -25.58 13.35 23.19
C ALA A 28 -27.07 13.68 22.90
N THR A 29 -27.61 14.80 23.38
CA THR A 29 -29.00 15.20 23.12
C THR A 29 -29.24 15.63 21.67
N ASN A 30 -28.16 15.88 20.91
CA ASN A 30 -28.26 16.14 19.47
C ASN A 30 -27.29 15.23 18.71
N PRO A 31 -27.72 14.06 18.23
CA PRO A 31 -26.88 13.08 17.55
C PRO A 31 -26.30 13.57 16.20
N THR A 32 -26.88 14.62 15.61
CA THR A 32 -26.38 15.22 14.33
C THR A 32 -25.28 16.25 14.54
N GLY A 33 -24.85 16.48 15.76
CA GLY A 33 -23.76 17.41 16.05
C GLY A 33 -24.20 18.83 16.42
N GLY A 34 -25.48 19.04 16.65
CA GLY A 34 -26.03 20.33 17.05
C GLY A 34 -26.24 21.33 15.88
N ASP A 35 -26.81 22.48 16.21
CA ASP A 35 -27.02 23.57 15.29
C ASP A 35 -25.77 24.49 15.28
N SER A 36 -25.02 24.48 14.19
CA SER A 36 -23.83 25.32 14.01
C SER A 36 -24.14 26.82 13.94
N LEU A 37 -25.38 27.23 13.77
CA LEU A 37 -25.80 28.62 13.79
C LEU A 37 -25.95 29.17 15.23
N THR A 38 -26.25 28.29 16.18
CA THR A 38 -26.50 28.65 17.58
C THR A 38 -25.44 28.14 18.55
N GLN A 39 -24.60 27.22 18.13
CA GLN A 39 -23.60 26.58 18.98
C GLN A 39 -22.24 26.45 18.27
N ASP A 40 -21.16 26.86 18.94
CA ASP A 40 -19.81 26.60 18.47
C ASP A 40 -19.41 25.13 18.74
N LEU A 41 -19.46 24.30 17.70
CA LEU A 41 -19.14 22.87 17.78
C LEU A 41 -17.64 22.59 17.92
N ASN A 42 -16.76 23.60 17.72
CA ASN A 42 -15.33 23.44 17.87
C ASN A 42 -14.90 23.30 19.33
N VAL A 43 -15.74 23.65 20.29
CA VAL A 43 -15.43 23.54 21.71
C VAL A 43 -15.23 22.09 22.19
N TYR A 44 -15.69 21.12 21.43
CA TYR A 44 -15.56 19.70 21.76
C TYR A 44 -14.22 19.07 21.32
N TYR A 45 -13.48 19.76 20.46
CA TYR A 45 -12.28 19.20 19.82
C TYR A 45 -11.09 20.13 19.93
N THR A 46 -9.87 19.57 20.08
CA THR A 46 -8.65 20.38 20.08
C THR A 46 -8.27 20.76 18.64
N SER A 47 -7.84 22.00 18.45
CA SER A 47 -7.34 22.47 17.15
C SER A 47 -6.13 21.66 16.67
N GLY A 48 -5.31 21.16 17.62
CA GLY A 48 -4.14 20.33 17.31
C GLY A 48 -4.52 18.99 16.68
N ASP A 49 -5.52 18.32 17.25
CA ASP A 49 -5.99 17.03 16.73
C ASP A 49 -6.63 17.16 15.33
N ILE A 50 -7.46 18.21 15.16
CA ILE A 50 -8.05 18.53 13.85
C ILE A 50 -6.97 18.82 12.81
N ALA A 51 -6.02 19.72 13.13
CA ALA A 51 -4.95 20.09 12.21
C ALA A 51 -4.05 18.88 11.85
N TRP A 52 -3.70 18.07 12.83
CA TRP A 52 -2.90 16.88 12.61
C TRP A 52 -3.59 15.88 11.70
N LEU A 53 -4.87 15.59 11.93
CA LEU A 53 -5.57 14.60 11.12
C LEU A 53 -5.89 15.13 9.70
N LEU A 54 -6.15 16.41 9.51
CA LEU A 54 -6.25 17.05 8.19
C LEU A 54 -4.92 16.95 7.43
N THR A 55 -3.80 17.26 8.09
CA THR A 55 -2.47 17.12 7.51
C THR A 55 -2.18 15.67 7.14
N SER A 56 -2.49 14.72 8.03
CA SER A 56 -2.34 13.30 7.78
C SER A 56 -3.19 12.82 6.61
N THR A 57 -4.42 13.33 6.47
CA THR A 57 -5.28 13.06 5.31
C THR A 57 -4.62 13.50 4.00
N ALA A 58 -4.03 14.71 3.97
CA ALA A 58 -3.31 15.21 2.80
C ALA A 58 -2.05 14.40 2.49
N LEU A 59 -1.32 13.94 3.52
CA LEU A 59 -0.14 13.09 3.35
C LEU A 59 -0.52 11.71 2.77
N VAL A 60 -1.61 11.09 3.23
CA VAL A 60 -2.08 9.82 2.64
C VAL A 60 -2.61 10.02 1.23
N LEU A 61 -3.28 11.14 0.95
CA LEU A 61 -3.71 11.49 -0.41
C LEU A 61 -2.52 11.58 -1.37
N LEU A 62 -1.37 12.09 -0.92
CA LEU A 62 -0.14 12.15 -1.72
C LEU A 62 0.34 10.77 -2.20
N MET A 63 -0.01 9.71 -1.48
CA MET A 63 0.32 8.32 -1.84
C MET A 63 -0.57 7.78 -2.98
N ILE A 64 -1.71 8.42 -3.27
CA ILE A 64 -2.73 7.90 -4.18
C ILE A 64 -2.63 8.65 -5.52
N PRO A 65 -2.15 8.04 -6.59
CA PRO A 65 -2.24 8.63 -7.92
C PRO A 65 -3.66 8.45 -8.47
N GLY A 66 -4.43 9.54 -8.48
CA GLY A 66 -5.66 9.62 -9.24
C GLY A 66 -6.99 9.78 -8.48
N VAL A 67 -7.80 10.70 -9.01
CA VAL A 67 -9.09 11.17 -8.44
C VAL A 67 -10.23 10.15 -8.56
N GLY A 68 -10.12 9.15 -9.45
CA GLY A 68 -11.19 8.17 -9.69
C GLY A 68 -11.53 7.28 -8.49
N LEU A 69 -10.53 7.05 -7.61
CA LEU A 69 -10.70 6.25 -6.40
C LEU A 69 -11.27 7.05 -5.22
N PHE A 70 -11.19 8.37 -5.26
CA PHE A 70 -11.67 9.28 -4.23
C PHE A 70 -13.18 9.14 -3.97
N TYR A 71 -13.98 9.15 -5.04
CA TYR A 71 -15.44 9.03 -4.89
C TYR A 71 -15.90 7.67 -4.39
N SER A 72 -15.16 6.61 -4.66
CA SER A 72 -15.50 5.29 -4.16
C SER A 72 -15.30 5.16 -2.64
N GLY A 73 -14.31 5.90 -2.08
CA GLY A 73 -14.02 5.90 -0.65
C GLY A 73 -15.03 6.70 0.19
N LEU A 74 -15.51 7.84 -0.31
CA LEU A 74 -16.45 8.69 0.44
C LEU A 74 -17.80 8.03 0.70
N ALA A 75 -18.29 7.20 -0.22
CA ALA A 75 -19.60 6.57 -0.08
C ALA A 75 -19.63 5.42 0.94
N ARG A 76 -18.51 4.92 1.43
CA ARG A 76 -18.37 3.61 2.09
C ARG A 76 -18.06 3.63 3.56
N ARG A 77 -17.75 4.78 4.14
CA ARG A 77 -17.53 4.92 5.59
C ARG A 77 -18.55 4.18 6.43
N ASN A 78 -19.81 4.17 5.99
CA ASN A 78 -20.93 3.58 6.73
C ASN A 78 -20.81 2.08 6.90
N LEU A 79 -20.28 1.38 5.89
CA LEU A 79 -20.10 -0.07 5.93
C LEU A 79 -18.94 -0.48 6.83
N THR A 80 -17.94 0.40 7.01
CA THR A 80 -16.78 0.12 7.88
C THR A 80 -17.01 0.68 9.29
N PHE A 81 -17.43 1.93 9.41
CA PHE A 81 -17.39 2.70 10.66
C PHE A 81 -18.75 3.23 11.10
N SER A 82 -19.83 2.48 10.85
CA SER A 82 -21.12 2.77 11.45
C SER A 82 -21.07 2.63 12.97
N HIS A 83 -21.73 3.54 13.70
CA HIS A 83 -21.86 3.45 15.16
C HIS A 83 -22.67 2.23 15.62
N THR A 84 -23.47 1.67 14.74
CA THR A 84 -24.33 0.49 14.98
C THR A 84 -23.89 -0.72 14.13
N ALA A 85 -22.58 -0.80 13.83
CA ALA A 85 -22.02 -1.92 13.07
C ALA A 85 -22.19 -3.26 13.78
N GLY A 86 -22.37 -4.32 12.99
CA GLY A 86 -22.24 -5.69 13.45
C GLY A 86 -20.79 -6.17 13.47
N PRO A 87 -20.53 -7.42 13.88
CA PRO A 87 -19.17 -7.98 13.96
C PRO A 87 -18.51 -8.21 12.59
N PHE A 88 -19.29 -8.21 11.52
CA PHE A 88 -18.83 -8.49 10.15
C PHE A 88 -18.77 -7.24 9.27
N ILE A 89 -19.78 -6.40 9.29
CA ILE A 89 -19.90 -5.20 8.47
C ILE A 89 -20.81 -4.18 9.15
N GLY A 90 -20.62 -2.89 8.84
CA GLY A 90 -21.53 -1.83 9.25
C GLY A 90 -22.88 -1.86 8.51
N ASN A 91 -23.54 -0.73 8.48
CA ASN A 91 -24.85 -0.57 7.83
C ASN A 91 -24.88 0.72 6.98
N LEU A 92 -26.05 1.03 6.43
CA LEU A 92 -26.26 2.19 5.57
C LEU A 92 -26.82 3.42 6.31
N GLU A 93 -26.71 3.47 7.64
CA GLU A 93 -27.28 4.53 8.50
C GLU A 93 -26.87 5.95 8.03
N ASN A 94 -25.62 6.11 7.64
CA ASN A 94 -25.08 7.40 7.22
C ASN A 94 -24.79 7.46 5.70
N ILE A 95 -25.57 6.76 4.89
CA ILE A 95 -25.37 6.74 3.43
C ILE A 95 -25.33 8.17 2.86
N GLY A 96 -24.36 8.43 1.98
CA GLY A 96 -24.14 9.77 1.42
C GLY A 96 -23.62 10.80 2.43
N LEU A 97 -22.96 10.35 3.52
CA LEU A 97 -22.51 11.17 4.65
C LEU A 97 -23.63 11.89 5.40
N LYS A 98 -24.86 11.36 5.33
CA LYS A 98 -25.98 11.88 6.07
C LYS A 98 -25.68 11.84 7.57
N ASP A 99 -25.87 12.95 8.27
CA ASP A 99 -25.63 13.12 9.72
C ASP A 99 -24.18 12.88 10.18
N VAL A 100 -23.22 12.90 9.23
CA VAL A 100 -21.78 12.78 9.50
C VAL A 100 -21.20 14.18 9.68
N LEU A 101 -21.23 14.70 10.90
CA LEU A 101 -20.81 16.07 11.24
C LEU A 101 -19.89 16.08 12.48
N ALA A 102 -20.33 16.74 13.54
CA ALA A 102 -19.52 16.97 14.72
C ALA A 102 -19.59 15.87 15.79
N ARG A 103 -20.40 14.81 15.58
CA ARG A 103 -20.45 13.67 16.50
C ARG A 103 -19.06 13.04 16.65
N PRO A 104 -18.64 12.64 17.87
CA PRO A 104 -17.40 11.90 18.08
C PRO A 104 -17.36 10.63 17.23
N SER A 105 -16.21 10.36 16.59
CA SER A 105 -16.06 9.21 15.72
C SER A 105 -15.98 7.88 16.49
N VAL A 106 -16.31 6.77 15.82
CA VAL A 106 -16.15 5.43 16.41
C VAL A 106 -14.68 5.06 16.66
N GLY A 107 -13.74 5.67 15.94
CA GLY A 107 -12.31 5.41 16.11
C GLY A 107 -11.69 6.21 17.26
N SER A 108 -12.21 7.40 17.54
CA SER A 108 -11.70 8.24 18.63
C SER A 108 -12.72 9.33 19.00
N ALA A 109 -12.97 9.47 20.29
CA ALA A 109 -13.79 10.58 20.80
C ALA A 109 -13.13 11.96 20.63
N ARG A 110 -11.86 12.02 20.24
CA ARG A 110 -11.09 13.27 20.06
C ARG A 110 -11.23 13.90 18.69
N VAL A 111 -11.82 13.19 17.73
CA VAL A 111 -12.01 13.68 16.36
C VAL A 111 -13.46 13.54 15.92
N PRO A 112 -14.00 14.56 15.21
CA PRO A 112 -15.37 14.51 14.72
C PRO A 112 -15.50 13.48 13.59
N ASP A 113 -16.69 12.94 13.48
CA ASP A 113 -17.07 11.94 12.47
C ASP A 113 -16.74 12.37 11.05
N LEU A 114 -16.93 13.65 10.71
CA LEU A 114 -16.63 14.16 9.37
C LEU A 114 -15.13 14.07 9.04
N LEU A 115 -14.27 14.47 9.96
CA LEU A 115 -12.82 14.40 9.79
C LEU A 115 -12.33 12.96 9.72
N PHE A 116 -12.85 12.09 10.59
CA PHE A 116 -12.55 10.67 10.58
C PHE A 116 -12.99 10.01 9.24
N ALA A 117 -14.16 10.39 8.71
CA ALA A 117 -14.63 9.89 7.43
C ALA A 117 -13.68 10.21 6.28
N VAL A 118 -13.19 11.44 6.19
CA VAL A 118 -12.25 11.86 5.14
C VAL A 118 -10.91 11.15 5.29
N TYR A 119 -10.39 11.02 6.51
CA TYR A 119 -9.16 10.30 6.77
C TYR A 119 -9.26 8.82 6.36
N GLN A 120 -10.30 8.12 6.79
CA GLN A 120 -10.52 6.70 6.46
C GLN A 120 -10.84 6.45 4.98
N CYS A 121 -11.39 7.46 4.29
CA CYS A 121 -11.55 7.42 2.84
C CYS A 121 -10.21 7.23 2.12
N MET A 122 -9.13 7.87 2.60
CA MET A 122 -7.80 7.73 2.02
C MET A 122 -7.26 6.30 2.14
N PHE A 123 -7.57 5.61 3.25
CA PHE A 123 -7.19 4.20 3.43
C PHE A 123 -7.91 3.27 2.46
N ALA A 124 -9.21 3.46 2.27
CA ALA A 124 -9.97 2.71 1.27
C ALA A 124 -9.41 2.93 -0.15
N ALA A 125 -9.10 4.18 -0.49
CA ALA A 125 -8.58 4.54 -1.80
C ALA A 125 -7.18 3.95 -2.07
N ILE A 126 -6.24 4.06 -1.13
CA ILE A 126 -4.89 3.50 -1.29
C ILE A 126 -4.91 1.97 -1.37
N THR A 127 -5.77 1.32 -0.60
CA THR A 127 -5.88 -0.14 -0.59
C THR A 127 -6.32 -0.68 -1.94
N VAL A 128 -7.32 -0.05 -2.55
CA VAL A 128 -7.77 -0.39 -3.91
C VAL A 128 -6.67 -0.10 -4.94
N ALA A 129 -5.97 1.03 -4.81
CA ALA A 129 -4.88 1.38 -5.72
C ALA A 129 -3.77 0.32 -5.71
N ILE A 130 -3.40 -0.20 -4.54
CA ILE A 130 -2.42 -1.30 -4.41
C ILE A 130 -2.93 -2.55 -5.13
N ALA A 131 -4.18 -2.97 -4.89
CA ALA A 131 -4.75 -4.16 -5.53
C ALA A 131 -4.78 -4.04 -7.07
N LEU A 132 -5.09 -2.84 -7.59
CA LEU A 132 -5.12 -2.55 -9.02
C LEU A 132 -3.75 -2.59 -9.70
N GLY A 133 -2.64 -2.52 -8.96
CA GLY A 133 -1.31 -2.70 -9.52
C GLY A 133 -1.12 -4.05 -10.23
N ALA A 134 -1.92 -5.07 -9.92
CA ALA A 134 -1.93 -6.35 -10.62
C ALA A 134 -2.39 -6.27 -12.09
N LEU A 135 -3.05 -5.18 -12.48
CA LEU A 135 -3.53 -4.92 -13.84
C LEU A 135 -2.41 -4.52 -14.80
N SER A 136 -1.26 -4.10 -14.28
CA SER A 136 -0.17 -3.51 -15.05
C SER A 136 0.09 -4.28 -16.34
N GLU A 137 0.18 -3.51 -17.44
CA GLU A 137 0.51 -3.95 -18.80
C GLU A 137 -0.54 -4.81 -19.53
N ARG A 138 -1.71 -5.16 -18.92
CA ARG A 138 -2.71 -6.02 -19.57
C ARG A 138 -4.16 -5.79 -19.18
N GLY A 139 -4.43 -5.03 -18.15
CA GLY A 139 -5.78 -4.79 -17.63
C GLY A 139 -6.47 -3.62 -18.33
N ARG A 140 -7.80 -3.66 -18.45
CA ARG A 140 -8.61 -2.58 -19.02
C ARG A 140 -9.14 -1.63 -17.96
N LEU A 141 -9.27 -0.36 -18.32
CA LEU A 141 -9.62 0.72 -17.40
C LEU A 141 -11.07 0.60 -16.87
N LEU A 142 -12.07 0.49 -17.76
CA LEU A 142 -13.48 0.49 -17.35
C LEU A 142 -13.84 -0.66 -16.39
N PRO A 143 -13.52 -1.93 -16.67
CA PRO A 143 -13.79 -3.01 -15.74
C PRO A 143 -13.00 -2.89 -14.43
N SER A 144 -11.81 -2.25 -14.44
CA SER A 144 -11.05 -2.01 -13.22
C SER A 144 -11.72 -1.00 -12.29
N LEU A 145 -12.38 0.03 -12.83
CA LEU A 145 -13.18 0.99 -12.05
C LEU A 145 -14.38 0.30 -11.40
N ILE A 146 -15.08 -0.59 -12.13
CA ILE A 146 -16.20 -1.36 -11.59
C ILE A 146 -15.70 -2.33 -10.51
N PHE A 147 -14.58 -3.02 -10.78
CA PHE A 147 -13.92 -3.87 -9.79
C PHE A 147 -13.58 -3.08 -8.52
N ALA A 148 -12.93 -1.92 -8.65
CA ALA A 148 -12.56 -1.06 -7.54
C ALA A 148 -13.77 -0.72 -6.66
N PHE A 149 -14.88 -0.38 -7.29
CA PHE A 149 -16.14 -0.08 -6.58
C PHE A 149 -16.68 -1.29 -5.82
N ILE A 150 -16.81 -2.44 -6.46
CA ILE A 150 -17.34 -3.66 -5.83
C ILE A 150 -16.39 -4.16 -4.75
N TRP A 151 -15.10 -4.26 -5.07
CA TRP A 151 -14.09 -4.84 -4.19
C TRP A 151 -13.93 -4.06 -2.89
N SER A 152 -13.86 -2.72 -2.95
CA SER A 152 -13.75 -1.96 -1.72
C SER A 152 -15.01 -2.06 -0.85
N THR A 153 -16.20 -2.29 -1.43
CA THR A 153 -17.44 -2.48 -0.66
C THR A 153 -17.53 -3.87 -0.01
N VAL A 154 -17.17 -4.93 -0.74
CA VAL A 154 -17.41 -6.30 -0.26
C VAL A 154 -16.16 -6.98 0.27
N VAL A 155 -14.96 -6.40 0.11
CA VAL A 155 -13.71 -6.94 0.65
C VAL A 155 -13.10 -5.99 1.67
N TYR A 156 -12.79 -4.75 1.26
CA TYR A 156 -12.13 -3.81 2.14
C TYR A 156 -13.01 -3.43 3.34
N ASP A 157 -14.25 -2.99 3.11
CA ASP A 157 -15.13 -2.52 4.19
C ASP A 157 -15.37 -3.58 5.28
N PRO A 158 -15.66 -4.87 4.96
CA PRO A 158 -15.73 -5.91 5.98
C PRO A 158 -14.43 -6.07 6.76
N ILE A 159 -13.28 -6.23 6.08
CA ILE A 159 -12.00 -6.47 6.77
C ILE A 159 -11.65 -5.28 7.68
N ALA A 160 -11.83 -4.04 7.20
CA ALA A 160 -11.59 -2.85 8.00
C ALA A 160 -12.57 -2.73 9.19
N CYS A 161 -13.83 -3.15 9.01
CA CYS A 161 -14.79 -3.25 10.11
C CYS A 161 -14.35 -4.28 11.16
N TRP A 162 -13.90 -5.46 10.74
CA TRP A 162 -13.41 -6.50 11.67
C TRP A 162 -12.30 -5.98 12.57
N THR A 163 -11.37 -5.23 11.98
CA THR A 163 -10.12 -4.83 12.61
C THR A 163 -10.27 -3.57 13.47
N TRP A 164 -10.99 -2.57 12.98
CA TRP A 164 -10.98 -1.23 13.59
C TRP A 164 -12.31 -0.80 14.22
N ASN A 165 -13.43 -1.43 13.86
CA ASN A 165 -14.69 -1.10 14.53
C ASN A 165 -14.75 -1.81 15.89
N PRO A 166 -15.13 -1.12 16.99
CA PRO A 166 -15.28 -1.76 18.30
C PRO A 166 -16.20 -2.98 18.32
N SER A 167 -17.18 -3.07 17.39
CA SER A 167 -18.05 -4.23 17.23
C SER A 167 -17.44 -5.34 16.36
N GLY A 168 -16.31 -5.08 15.67
CA GLY A 168 -15.66 -6.03 14.77
C GLY A 168 -15.11 -7.24 15.51
N TRP A 169 -15.15 -8.41 14.87
CA TRP A 169 -14.75 -9.65 15.54
C TRP A 169 -13.27 -9.72 15.86
N VAL A 170 -12.38 -9.17 15.01
CA VAL A 170 -10.93 -9.09 15.27
C VAL A 170 -10.64 -8.19 16.45
N TYR A 171 -11.30 -7.00 16.47
CA TYR A 171 -11.19 -6.06 17.58
C TYR A 171 -11.63 -6.72 18.91
N GLN A 172 -12.77 -7.41 18.91
CA GLN A 172 -13.32 -8.12 20.07
C GLN A 172 -12.44 -9.31 20.51
N LEU A 173 -11.78 -9.96 19.56
CA LEU A 173 -10.82 -11.04 19.85
C LEU A 173 -9.56 -10.50 20.56
N GLY A 174 -9.23 -9.22 20.37
CA GLY A 174 -8.02 -8.60 20.90
C GLY A 174 -6.88 -8.52 19.87
N GLY A 175 -7.19 -8.58 18.58
CA GLY A 175 -6.21 -8.32 17.51
C GLY A 175 -5.67 -6.89 17.59
N LEU A 176 -4.37 -6.72 17.33
CA LEU A 176 -3.68 -5.44 17.35
C LEU A 176 -3.21 -5.09 15.93
N ASP A 177 -3.89 -4.17 15.29
CA ASP A 177 -3.53 -3.65 13.98
C ASP A 177 -3.75 -2.13 13.94
N PHE A 178 -2.65 -1.38 14.13
CA PHE A 178 -2.71 0.06 14.35
C PHE A 178 -3.14 0.85 13.13
N ALA A 179 -2.56 0.53 11.98
CA ALA A 179 -2.77 1.32 10.77
C ALA A 179 -3.12 0.49 9.52
N GLY A 180 -3.31 -0.83 9.63
CA GLY A 180 -3.85 -1.62 8.54
C GLY A 180 -2.92 -2.66 7.92
N GLY A 181 -2.24 -3.44 8.75
CA GLY A 181 -1.51 -4.62 8.27
C GLY A 181 -2.43 -5.57 7.53
N THR A 182 -3.60 -5.91 8.10
CA THR A 182 -4.59 -6.78 7.48
C THR A 182 -5.51 -6.03 6.50
N PRO A 183 -6.25 -4.98 6.90
CA PRO A 183 -7.25 -4.39 6.01
C PRO A 183 -6.64 -3.69 4.79
N VAL A 184 -5.42 -3.17 4.89
CA VAL A 184 -4.76 -2.50 3.76
C VAL A 184 -3.84 -3.46 3.03
N HIS A 185 -2.82 -3.99 3.72
CA HIS A 185 -1.71 -4.66 3.03
C HIS A 185 -1.99 -6.13 2.72
N ILE A 186 -2.43 -6.92 3.69
CA ILE A 186 -2.75 -8.33 3.45
C ILE A 186 -3.92 -8.45 2.48
N ALA A 187 -4.96 -7.62 2.65
CA ALA A 187 -6.12 -7.65 1.77
C ALA A 187 -5.76 -7.28 0.32
N SER A 188 -5.06 -6.16 0.10
CA SER A 188 -4.68 -5.73 -1.26
C SER A 188 -3.67 -6.66 -1.92
N GLY A 189 -2.67 -7.15 -1.18
CA GLY A 189 -1.68 -8.08 -1.70
C GLY A 189 -2.30 -9.42 -2.11
N SER A 190 -3.25 -9.94 -1.32
CA SER A 190 -4.00 -11.16 -1.63
C SER A 190 -4.93 -10.98 -2.82
N ALA A 191 -5.57 -9.81 -2.93
CA ALA A 191 -6.36 -9.44 -4.09
C ALA A 191 -5.51 -9.35 -5.36
N ALA A 192 -4.32 -8.78 -5.29
CA ALA A 192 -3.39 -8.69 -6.41
C ALA A 192 -2.99 -10.08 -6.93
N LEU A 193 -2.74 -11.03 -6.03
CA LEU A 193 -2.47 -12.41 -6.40
C LEU A 193 -3.68 -13.05 -7.11
N ALA A 194 -4.89 -12.90 -6.56
CA ALA A 194 -6.13 -13.39 -7.17
C ALA A 194 -6.36 -12.77 -8.55
N TYR A 195 -6.14 -11.47 -8.68
CA TYR A 195 -6.25 -10.74 -9.94
C TYR A 195 -5.26 -11.27 -10.98
N SER A 196 -4.00 -11.49 -10.57
CA SER A 196 -2.96 -12.05 -11.44
C SER A 196 -3.33 -13.43 -11.99
N TYR A 197 -4.01 -14.28 -11.19
CA TYR A 197 -4.51 -15.57 -11.65
C TYR A 197 -5.63 -15.43 -12.69
N VAL A 198 -6.60 -14.57 -12.44
CA VAL A 198 -7.77 -14.44 -13.33
C VAL A 198 -7.41 -13.77 -14.66
N LEU A 199 -6.56 -12.75 -14.65
CA LEU A 199 -6.06 -12.11 -15.86
C LEU A 199 -5.15 -13.02 -16.68
N GLY A 200 -4.44 -13.93 -16.02
CA GLY A 200 -3.42 -14.75 -16.64
C GLY A 200 -2.10 -14.00 -16.87
N LYS A 201 -1.16 -14.66 -17.54
CA LYS A 201 0.19 -14.15 -17.77
C LYS A 201 0.24 -13.14 -18.90
N ARG A 202 1.14 -12.13 -18.79
CA ARG A 202 1.40 -11.14 -19.84
C ARG A 202 1.93 -11.79 -21.12
N ALA A 203 1.74 -11.13 -22.23
CA ALA A 203 2.30 -11.54 -23.51
C ALA A 203 3.84 -11.64 -23.41
N GLY A 204 4.40 -12.77 -23.83
CA GLY A 204 5.85 -13.01 -23.72
C GLY A 204 6.38 -13.39 -22.34
N TYR A 205 5.52 -13.63 -21.33
CA TYR A 205 5.95 -14.08 -19.99
C TYR A 205 6.81 -15.35 -20.08
N GLY A 206 7.95 -15.33 -19.40
CA GLY A 206 8.92 -16.43 -19.41
C GLY A 206 9.80 -16.51 -20.67
N THR A 207 9.71 -15.55 -21.59
CA THR A 207 10.54 -15.42 -22.77
C THR A 207 11.36 -14.15 -22.75
N GLN A 208 12.34 -14.02 -23.66
CA GLN A 208 13.13 -12.79 -23.81
C GLN A 208 12.34 -11.63 -24.44
N LYS A 209 11.13 -11.87 -24.95
CA LYS A 209 10.26 -10.85 -25.55
C LYS A 209 9.70 -9.89 -24.50
N LEU A 210 9.48 -10.36 -23.27
CA LEU A 210 9.03 -9.52 -22.17
C LEU A 210 10.24 -8.86 -21.52
N ASN A 211 10.29 -7.53 -21.59
CA ASN A 211 11.32 -6.75 -20.89
C ASN A 211 10.95 -6.63 -19.40
N TYR A 212 11.73 -7.30 -18.55
CA TYR A 212 11.55 -7.24 -17.09
C TYR A 212 12.30 -6.05 -16.44
N ARG A 213 12.90 -5.18 -17.25
CA ARG A 213 13.59 -4.00 -16.71
C ARG A 213 12.57 -2.92 -16.35
N PRO A 214 12.78 -2.21 -15.26
CA PRO A 214 11.94 -1.04 -14.94
C PRO A 214 11.97 -0.03 -16.07
N HIS A 215 10.79 0.45 -16.46
CA HIS A 215 10.66 1.46 -17.50
C HIS A 215 11.40 2.77 -17.13
N ASN A 216 11.25 3.22 -15.87
CA ASN A 216 11.87 4.45 -15.40
C ASN A 216 12.24 4.38 -13.91
N VAL A 217 13.54 4.25 -13.62
CA VAL A 217 14.04 4.17 -12.23
C VAL A 217 13.82 5.48 -11.47
N THR A 218 13.89 6.65 -12.14
CA THR A 218 13.64 7.94 -11.49
C THR A 218 12.21 8.02 -10.97
N HIS A 219 11.22 7.52 -11.73
CA HIS A 219 9.82 7.47 -11.27
C HIS A 219 9.64 6.52 -10.10
N ILE A 220 10.36 5.40 -10.06
CA ILE A 220 10.32 4.48 -8.91
C ILE A 220 10.83 5.18 -7.65
N VAL A 221 11.96 5.89 -7.76
CA VAL A 221 12.51 6.65 -6.62
C VAL A 221 11.55 7.74 -6.19
N LEU A 222 11.00 8.53 -7.11
CA LEU A 222 10.03 9.58 -6.81
C LEU A 222 8.76 9.01 -6.15
N GLY A 223 8.23 7.91 -6.69
CA GLY A 223 7.09 7.20 -6.09
C GLY A 223 7.39 6.71 -4.68
N THR A 224 8.59 6.17 -4.45
CA THR A 224 9.03 5.73 -3.12
C THR A 224 9.11 6.91 -2.14
N VAL A 225 9.59 8.08 -2.58
CA VAL A 225 9.61 9.30 -1.76
C VAL A 225 8.19 9.72 -1.37
N PHE A 226 7.25 9.76 -2.32
CA PHE A 226 5.86 10.10 -2.02
C PHE A 226 5.22 9.10 -1.06
N LEU A 227 5.47 7.81 -1.24
CA LEU A 227 5.00 6.78 -0.32
C LEU A 227 5.60 6.94 1.07
N TRP A 228 6.91 7.15 1.17
CA TRP A 228 7.59 7.28 2.46
C TRP A 228 7.12 8.52 3.23
N VAL A 229 7.05 9.67 2.57
CA VAL A 229 6.55 10.91 3.19
C VAL A 229 5.07 10.77 3.57
N GLY A 230 4.25 10.21 2.68
CA GLY A 230 2.82 9.99 2.95
C GLY A 230 2.58 9.01 4.11
N TRP A 231 3.50 8.06 4.31
CA TRP A 231 3.38 7.06 5.39
C TRP A 231 3.53 7.65 6.79
N PHE A 232 4.13 8.83 6.95
CA PHE A 232 4.06 9.55 8.21
C PHE A 232 2.61 9.92 8.57
N GLY A 233 1.83 10.40 7.60
CA GLY A 233 0.40 10.62 7.78
C GLY A 233 -0.39 9.33 7.94
N PHE A 234 0.00 8.29 7.23
CA PHE A 234 -0.64 6.97 7.26
C PHE A 234 -0.53 6.35 8.67
N ASN A 235 0.67 6.17 9.19
CA ASN A 235 0.91 5.53 10.47
C ASN A 235 0.70 6.49 11.65
N ALA A 236 1.33 7.65 11.66
CA ALA A 236 1.22 8.54 12.81
C ALA A 236 -0.15 9.23 12.88
N GLY A 237 -0.83 9.44 11.74
CA GLY A 237 -2.23 9.88 11.71
C GLY A 237 -3.20 8.88 12.31
N SER A 238 -2.88 7.57 12.27
CA SER A 238 -3.70 6.51 12.86
C SER A 238 -3.76 6.55 14.40
N ALA A 239 -2.94 7.39 15.05
CA ALA A 239 -3.15 7.74 16.45
C ALA A 239 -4.44 8.57 16.67
N LEU A 240 -5.05 9.10 15.62
CA LEU A 240 -6.26 9.92 15.63
C LEU A 240 -6.20 11.11 16.61
N SER A 241 -5.01 11.54 16.98
CA SER A 241 -4.75 12.76 17.76
C SER A 241 -3.26 13.14 17.72
N ALA A 242 -2.94 14.39 18.02
CA ALA A 242 -1.58 14.92 18.09
C ALA A 242 -0.97 14.64 19.48
N ASN A 243 -0.41 13.44 19.65
CA ASN A 243 0.15 12.98 20.94
C ASN A 243 1.49 12.25 20.76
N LEU A 244 2.11 11.83 21.88
CA LEU A 244 3.41 11.14 21.84
C LEU A 244 3.34 9.77 21.17
N ARG A 245 2.19 9.12 21.14
CA ARG A 245 1.98 7.87 20.39
C ARG A 245 2.08 8.11 18.88
N ALA A 246 1.53 9.23 18.37
CA ALA A 246 1.71 9.65 16.98
C ALA A 246 3.18 9.91 16.65
N VAL A 247 3.92 10.58 17.56
CA VAL A 247 5.36 10.82 17.39
C VAL A 247 6.13 9.49 17.36
N MET A 248 5.83 8.56 18.27
CA MET A 248 6.45 7.24 18.27
C MET A 248 6.15 6.47 16.97
N ALA A 249 4.90 6.51 16.50
CA ALA A 249 4.52 5.88 15.23
C ALA A 249 5.32 6.44 14.03
N ALA A 250 5.56 7.75 14.00
CA ALA A 250 6.42 8.37 12.98
C ALA A 250 7.87 7.87 13.07
N VAL A 251 8.44 7.81 14.26
CA VAL A 251 9.82 7.36 14.51
C VAL A 251 10.00 5.90 14.06
N VAL A 252 9.13 5.00 14.51
CA VAL A 252 9.25 3.56 14.15
C VAL A 252 9.01 3.31 12.68
N THR A 253 8.13 4.09 12.05
CA THR A 253 7.87 4.03 10.61
C THR A 253 9.14 4.35 9.82
N ASN A 254 9.82 5.44 10.16
CA ASN A 254 11.06 5.82 9.50
C ASN A 254 12.18 4.80 9.71
N LEU A 255 12.35 4.29 10.94
CA LEU A 255 13.38 3.29 11.24
C LEU A 255 13.16 1.99 10.46
N ALA A 256 11.93 1.48 10.42
CA ALA A 256 11.61 0.25 9.68
C ALA A 256 11.81 0.42 8.17
N ALA A 257 11.44 1.56 7.60
CA ALA A 257 11.69 1.89 6.21
C ALA A 257 13.19 1.87 5.86
N CYS A 258 14.01 2.58 6.66
CA CYS A 258 15.46 2.60 6.48
C CYS A 258 16.05 1.19 6.52
N MET A 259 15.70 0.42 7.55
CA MET A 259 16.26 -0.92 7.73
C MET A 259 15.77 -1.91 6.69
N GLY A 260 14.53 -1.82 6.25
CA GLY A 260 14.00 -2.61 5.13
C GLY A 260 14.77 -2.36 3.83
N GLY A 261 14.97 -1.09 3.48
CA GLY A 261 15.73 -0.68 2.30
C GLY A 261 17.18 -1.16 2.32
N ILE A 262 17.88 -0.94 3.44
CA ILE A 262 19.27 -1.39 3.62
C ILE A 262 19.36 -2.92 3.52
N THR A 263 18.46 -3.64 4.21
CA THR A 263 18.47 -5.11 4.23
C THR A 263 18.25 -5.70 2.84
N TRP A 264 17.25 -5.21 2.11
CA TRP A 264 17.00 -5.68 0.74
C TRP A 264 18.20 -5.42 -0.19
N CYS A 265 18.73 -4.21 -0.12
CA CYS A 265 19.89 -3.82 -0.94
C CYS A 265 21.15 -4.68 -0.63
N LEU A 266 21.37 -5.04 0.64
CA LEU A 266 22.46 -5.94 1.04
C LEU A 266 22.24 -7.37 0.54
N ILE A 267 20.99 -7.87 0.53
CA ILE A 267 20.67 -9.18 -0.04
C ILE A 267 20.95 -9.20 -1.55
N ASP A 268 20.45 -8.19 -2.28
CA ASP A 268 20.68 -8.07 -3.71
C ASP A 268 22.19 -8.01 -4.02
N PHE A 269 22.96 -7.21 -3.27
CA PHE A 269 24.41 -7.18 -3.41
C PHE A 269 25.06 -8.53 -3.11
N ARG A 270 24.59 -9.25 -2.11
CA ARG A 270 25.13 -10.59 -1.79
C ARG A 270 24.86 -11.62 -2.89
N LEU A 271 23.67 -11.55 -3.51
CA LEU A 271 23.22 -12.52 -4.51
C LEU A 271 23.71 -12.17 -5.92
N GLU A 272 23.65 -10.89 -6.31
CA GLU A 272 23.88 -10.44 -7.69
C GLU A 272 25.18 -9.63 -7.86
N ARG A 273 25.85 -9.29 -6.75
CA ARG A 273 27.07 -8.45 -6.75
C ARG A 273 26.84 -7.05 -7.34
N LYS A 274 25.61 -6.54 -7.25
CA LYS A 274 25.23 -5.20 -7.72
C LYS A 274 24.37 -4.51 -6.67
N TRP A 275 24.60 -3.20 -6.49
CA TRP A 275 23.71 -2.35 -5.69
C TRP A 275 22.47 -2.03 -6.50
N SER A 276 21.29 -2.36 -5.97
CA SER A 276 20.02 -2.15 -6.64
C SER A 276 19.27 -0.98 -6.01
N THR A 277 19.10 0.11 -6.77
CA THR A 277 18.22 1.23 -6.35
C THR A 277 16.76 0.78 -6.26
N VAL A 278 16.30 -0.04 -7.21
CA VAL A 278 14.93 -0.59 -7.20
C VAL A 278 14.75 -1.53 -6.01
N GLY A 279 15.75 -2.36 -5.72
CA GLY A 279 15.75 -3.22 -4.52
C GLY A 279 15.69 -2.41 -3.23
N PHE A 280 16.46 -1.30 -3.15
CA PHE A 280 16.36 -0.38 -2.00
C PHE A 280 14.94 0.17 -1.85
N CYS A 281 14.33 0.66 -2.93
CA CYS A 281 12.95 1.17 -2.92
C CYS A 281 11.94 0.11 -2.49
N SER A 282 12.05 -1.12 -3.02
CA SER A 282 11.18 -2.24 -2.63
C SER A 282 11.34 -2.60 -1.16
N GLY A 283 12.58 -2.60 -0.66
CA GLY A 283 12.87 -2.84 0.75
C GLY A 283 12.33 -1.76 1.68
N VAL A 284 12.40 -0.48 1.27
CA VAL A 284 11.76 0.63 2.00
C VAL A 284 10.28 0.38 2.13
N ILE A 285 9.58 0.05 1.03
CA ILE A 285 8.14 -0.21 1.06
C ILE A 285 7.83 -1.44 1.92
N ALA A 286 8.62 -2.52 1.83
CA ALA A 286 8.45 -3.69 2.67
C ALA A 286 8.56 -3.36 4.18
N GLY A 287 9.52 -2.51 4.56
CA GLY A 287 9.68 -2.04 5.93
C GLY A 287 8.49 -1.19 6.40
N LEU A 288 7.99 -0.30 5.53
CA LEU A 288 6.80 0.53 5.78
C LEU A 288 5.55 -0.34 5.99
N VAL A 289 5.36 -1.34 5.12
CA VAL A 289 4.25 -2.29 5.23
C VAL A 289 4.30 -3.07 6.53
N ALA A 290 5.45 -3.65 6.85
CA ALA A 290 5.55 -4.51 8.03
C ALA A 290 5.38 -3.74 9.35
N ILE A 291 5.85 -2.48 9.44
CA ILE A 291 5.68 -1.69 10.66
C ILE A 291 4.25 -1.19 10.85
N THR A 292 3.44 -1.15 9.79
CA THR A 292 2.10 -0.57 9.80
C THR A 292 1.19 -1.12 10.90
N PRO A 293 1.04 -2.43 11.12
CA PRO A 293 0.20 -2.94 12.21
C PRO A 293 0.75 -2.66 13.61
N GLY A 294 2.08 -2.51 13.75
CA GLY A 294 2.75 -2.30 15.02
C GLY A 294 3.07 -0.86 15.37
N SER A 295 2.95 0.09 14.46
CA SER A 295 3.56 1.41 14.57
C SER A 295 3.14 2.23 15.82
N GLY A 296 1.92 2.03 16.32
CA GLY A 296 1.47 2.65 17.57
C GLY A 296 1.58 1.77 18.81
N TYR A 297 2.26 0.62 18.70
CA TYR A 297 2.35 -0.38 19.78
C TYR A 297 3.77 -0.81 20.12
N VAL A 298 4.76 -0.55 19.24
CA VAL A 298 6.10 -1.11 19.41
C VAL A 298 7.15 -0.04 19.73
N PRO A 299 8.18 -0.36 20.56
CA PRO A 299 9.27 0.54 20.85
C PRO A 299 10.21 0.72 19.63
N ALA A 300 10.95 1.84 19.61
CA ALA A 300 11.80 2.23 18.49
C ALA A 300 12.84 1.15 18.09
N TRP A 301 13.44 0.46 19.05
CA TRP A 301 14.40 -0.61 18.77
C TRP A 301 13.77 -1.81 18.04
N ALA A 302 12.49 -2.12 18.32
CA ALA A 302 11.77 -3.20 17.63
C ALA A 302 11.56 -2.89 16.15
N ALA A 303 11.40 -1.62 15.78
CA ALA A 303 11.23 -1.20 14.38
C ALA A 303 12.43 -1.62 13.49
N VAL A 304 13.63 -1.69 14.05
CA VAL A 304 14.82 -2.22 13.36
C VAL A 304 14.60 -3.69 12.98
N VAL A 305 14.06 -4.49 13.91
CA VAL A 305 13.75 -5.90 13.67
C VAL A 305 12.66 -6.03 12.60
N PHE A 306 11.60 -5.20 12.67
CA PHE A 306 10.56 -5.18 11.64
C PHE A 306 11.14 -4.92 10.25
N GLY A 307 11.97 -3.90 10.09
CA GLY A 307 12.60 -3.57 8.81
C GLY A 307 13.48 -4.68 8.27
N VAL A 308 14.32 -5.28 9.14
CA VAL A 308 15.20 -6.40 8.75
C VAL A 308 14.38 -7.62 8.33
N CYS A 309 13.41 -8.03 9.16
CA CYS A 309 12.57 -9.20 8.86
C CYS A 309 11.76 -8.99 7.58
N ALA A 310 11.20 -7.79 7.38
CA ALA A 310 10.48 -7.44 6.17
C ALA A 310 11.38 -7.47 4.93
N GLY A 311 12.56 -6.85 5.00
CA GLY A 311 13.53 -6.85 3.91
C GLY A 311 13.94 -8.25 3.49
N VAL A 312 14.18 -9.15 4.46
CA VAL A 312 14.50 -10.56 4.17
C VAL A 312 13.29 -11.30 3.61
N ALA A 313 12.17 -11.29 4.32
CA ALA A 313 11.01 -12.10 3.96
C ALA A 313 10.42 -11.69 2.61
N CYS A 314 10.23 -10.40 2.36
CA CYS A 314 9.65 -9.91 1.11
C CYS A 314 10.61 -10.09 -0.07
N ASN A 315 11.94 -9.90 0.10
CA ASN A 315 12.89 -10.16 -0.96
C ASN A 315 12.80 -11.61 -1.45
N PHE A 316 12.81 -12.58 -0.53
CA PHE A 316 12.68 -13.98 -0.92
C PHE A 316 11.27 -14.34 -1.41
N ALA A 317 10.23 -13.68 -0.88
CA ALA A 317 8.83 -13.90 -1.29
C ALA A 317 8.56 -13.48 -2.74
N THR A 318 9.35 -12.59 -3.35
CA THR A 318 9.23 -12.27 -4.79
C THR A 318 9.34 -13.51 -5.68
N LYS A 319 9.99 -14.58 -5.20
CA LYS A 319 10.11 -15.86 -5.92
C LYS A 319 8.85 -16.72 -5.83
N LEU A 320 7.93 -16.44 -4.88
CA LEU A 320 6.70 -17.20 -4.70
C LEU A 320 5.82 -17.15 -5.96
N LYS A 321 5.81 -16.04 -6.69
CA LYS A 321 5.07 -15.92 -7.95
C LYS A 321 5.41 -17.01 -8.98
N TYR A 322 6.67 -17.46 -9.01
CA TYR A 322 7.09 -18.55 -9.91
C TYR A 322 6.56 -19.91 -9.44
N TRP A 323 6.57 -20.19 -8.12
CA TRP A 323 6.02 -21.41 -7.55
C TRP A 323 4.50 -21.46 -7.67
N LEU A 324 3.86 -20.32 -7.44
CA LEU A 324 2.42 -20.15 -7.57
C LEU A 324 1.98 -20.04 -9.04
N ASN A 325 2.92 -19.99 -9.98
CA ASN A 325 2.64 -19.84 -11.42
C ASN A 325 1.78 -18.61 -11.76
N ALA A 326 1.90 -17.54 -10.96
CA ALA A 326 1.22 -16.27 -11.12
C ALA A 326 2.15 -15.21 -11.76
N ASP A 327 1.59 -14.31 -12.55
CA ASP A 327 2.31 -13.14 -13.07
C ASP A 327 1.93 -11.89 -12.29
N ASP A 328 2.43 -11.79 -11.06
CA ASP A 328 2.39 -10.58 -10.25
C ASP A 328 3.54 -9.64 -10.68
N ALA A 329 3.21 -8.72 -11.59
CA ALA A 329 4.19 -7.88 -12.27
C ALA A 329 4.99 -6.96 -11.34
N LEU A 330 4.36 -6.48 -10.28
CA LEU A 330 4.90 -5.49 -9.34
C LEU A 330 5.27 -6.09 -7.99
N ASP A 331 5.27 -7.42 -7.84
CA ASP A 331 5.56 -8.12 -6.59
C ASP A 331 4.66 -7.71 -5.40
N ILE A 332 3.40 -7.33 -5.70
CA ILE A 332 2.46 -6.79 -4.73
C ILE A 332 2.14 -7.81 -3.64
N PHE A 333 1.94 -9.07 -4.01
CA PHE A 333 1.71 -10.14 -3.04
C PHE A 333 2.90 -10.30 -2.09
N ALA A 334 4.13 -10.30 -2.62
CA ALA A 334 5.33 -10.45 -1.81
C ALA A 334 5.55 -9.28 -0.85
N VAL A 335 5.36 -8.05 -1.30
CA VAL A 335 5.61 -6.85 -0.49
C VAL A 335 4.45 -6.59 0.48
N HIS A 336 3.19 -6.67 0.01
CA HIS A 336 2.05 -6.27 0.83
C HIS A 336 1.45 -7.43 1.62
N ALA A 337 1.13 -8.58 0.99
CA ALA A 337 0.52 -9.69 1.73
C ALA A 337 1.53 -10.35 2.69
N VAL A 338 2.70 -10.74 2.18
CA VAL A 338 3.72 -11.37 3.04
C VAL A 338 4.29 -10.35 4.02
N GLY A 339 4.60 -9.12 3.58
CA GLY A 339 5.08 -8.05 4.46
C GLY A 339 4.09 -7.72 5.58
N GLY A 340 2.79 -7.63 5.29
CA GLY A 340 1.73 -7.43 6.28
C GLY A 340 1.63 -8.59 7.27
N CYS A 341 1.72 -9.85 6.81
CA CYS A 341 1.75 -11.01 7.70
C CYS A 341 2.96 -10.99 8.64
N VAL A 342 4.14 -10.70 8.11
CA VAL A 342 5.36 -10.54 8.93
C VAL A 342 5.15 -9.44 9.98
N GLY A 343 4.60 -8.29 9.57
CA GLY A 343 4.30 -7.18 10.46
C GLY A 343 3.32 -7.55 11.57
N ASN A 344 2.21 -8.20 11.23
CA ASN A 344 1.23 -8.66 12.22
C ASN A 344 1.84 -9.62 13.25
N LEU A 345 2.59 -10.63 12.79
CA LEU A 345 3.23 -11.58 13.70
C LEU A 345 4.25 -10.90 14.62
N LEU A 346 5.06 -9.98 14.07
CA LEU A 346 6.00 -9.19 14.87
C LEU A 346 5.28 -8.24 15.84
N THR A 347 4.11 -7.71 15.47
CA THR A 347 3.26 -6.95 16.41
C THR A 347 2.82 -7.81 17.58
N GLY A 348 2.42 -9.07 17.33
CA GLY A 348 2.10 -10.03 18.38
C GLY A 348 3.26 -10.33 19.33
N VAL A 349 4.51 -10.20 18.85
CA VAL A 349 5.71 -10.36 19.67
C VAL A 349 6.06 -9.07 20.43
N PHE A 350 6.12 -7.95 19.74
CA PHE A 350 6.76 -6.71 20.22
C PHE A 350 5.79 -5.64 20.71
N ALA A 351 4.47 -5.84 20.64
CA ALA A 351 3.51 -4.89 21.17
C ALA A 351 3.73 -4.70 22.67
N ALA A 352 3.82 -3.45 23.09
CA ALA A 352 4.14 -3.04 24.46
C ALA A 352 3.08 -2.06 24.96
N ASP A 353 2.51 -2.36 26.11
CA ASP A 353 1.48 -1.58 26.79
C ASP A 353 1.90 -0.13 27.01
N TYR A 354 3.13 0.10 27.52
CA TYR A 354 3.63 1.46 27.78
C TYR A 354 3.77 2.31 26.51
N ILE A 355 3.93 1.72 25.31
CA ILE A 355 3.93 2.44 24.03
C ILE A 355 2.51 2.84 23.64
N ALA A 356 1.57 1.91 23.76
CA ALA A 356 0.15 2.22 23.51
C ALA A 356 -0.32 3.36 24.41
N HIS A 357 0.12 3.37 25.68
CA HIS A 357 -0.26 4.36 26.68
C HIS A 357 0.38 5.75 26.49
N LEU A 358 1.26 5.96 25.52
CA LEU A 358 1.82 7.29 25.22
C LEU A 358 0.76 8.32 24.80
N ASP A 359 -0.45 7.90 24.47
CA ASP A 359 -1.59 8.80 24.25
C ASP A 359 -2.34 9.19 25.54
N GLY A 360 -1.98 8.59 26.68
CA GLY A 360 -2.53 8.86 28.01
C GLY A 360 -3.82 8.11 28.36
N TYR A 361 -4.37 7.27 27.44
CA TYR A 361 -5.65 6.59 27.67
C TYR A 361 -5.73 5.16 27.10
N THR A 362 -4.98 4.81 26.04
CA THR A 362 -5.04 3.49 25.46
C THR A 362 -4.34 2.47 26.35
N GLN A 363 -5.01 1.37 26.63
CA GLN A 363 -4.46 0.19 27.30
C GLN A 363 -4.62 -1.03 26.43
N ILE A 364 -3.56 -1.83 26.31
CA ILE A 364 -3.56 -3.09 25.57
C ILE A 364 -2.96 -4.19 26.44
N PRO A 365 -3.35 -5.45 26.21
CA PRO A 365 -2.70 -6.57 26.92
C PRO A 365 -1.23 -6.76 26.48
N GLY A 366 -0.79 -6.06 25.43
CA GLY A 366 0.53 -6.19 24.84
C GLY A 366 0.74 -7.53 24.13
N GLY A 367 1.98 -7.74 23.68
CA GLY A 367 2.44 -9.00 23.07
C GLY A 367 3.31 -9.83 24.02
N TRP A 368 4.23 -10.59 23.45
CA TRP A 368 5.16 -11.40 24.24
C TRP A 368 6.03 -10.58 25.18
N LEU A 369 6.36 -9.34 24.83
CA LEU A 369 7.10 -8.43 25.71
C LEU A 369 6.36 -8.17 27.02
N ASN A 370 5.04 -8.20 27.02
CA ASN A 370 4.19 -8.07 28.21
C ASN A 370 3.74 -9.43 28.78
N GLY A 371 4.30 -10.54 28.31
CA GLY A 371 3.92 -11.89 28.75
C GLY A 371 2.62 -12.42 28.17
N ASN A 372 2.02 -11.72 27.20
CA ASN A 372 0.79 -12.13 26.53
C ASN A 372 1.10 -13.04 25.32
N TRP A 373 1.32 -14.32 25.59
CA TRP A 373 1.73 -15.31 24.58
C TRP A 373 0.66 -15.60 23.52
N VAL A 374 -0.62 -15.42 23.88
CA VAL A 374 -1.74 -15.69 22.96
C VAL A 374 -1.84 -14.66 21.84
N GLN A 375 -1.26 -13.46 22.02
CA GLN A 375 -1.37 -12.38 21.07
C GLN A 375 -0.93 -12.75 19.65
N ILE A 376 0.12 -13.55 19.50
CA ILE A 376 0.57 -14.00 18.18
C ILE A 376 -0.47 -14.89 17.49
N GLY A 377 -1.26 -15.63 18.27
CA GLY A 377 -2.39 -16.41 17.75
C GLY A 377 -3.51 -15.54 17.20
N TYR A 378 -3.82 -14.43 17.89
CA TYR A 378 -4.81 -13.45 17.40
C TYR A 378 -4.35 -12.77 16.11
N GLN A 379 -3.07 -12.38 16.05
CA GLN A 379 -2.48 -11.78 14.84
C GLN A 379 -2.44 -12.77 13.67
N ALA A 380 -2.16 -14.05 13.94
CA ALA A 380 -2.17 -15.08 12.92
C ALA A 380 -3.59 -15.36 12.40
N ALA A 381 -4.59 -15.38 13.28
CA ALA A 381 -6.00 -15.56 12.92
C ALA A 381 -6.50 -14.40 12.05
N ASP A 382 -6.20 -13.15 12.43
CA ASP A 382 -6.51 -11.96 11.66
C ASP A 382 -5.89 -12.02 10.26
N SER A 383 -4.57 -12.25 10.19
CA SER A 383 -3.83 -12.33 8.93
C SER A 383 -4.36 -13.43 8.00
N ALA A 384 -4.57 -14.63 8.53
CA ALA A 384 -5.03 -15.78 7.74
C ALA A 384 -6.46 -15.56 7.21
N THR A 385 -7.35 -15.03 8.05
CA THR A 385 -8.74 -14.77 7.66
C THR A 385 -8.82 -13.64 6.63
N GLY A 386 -8.10 -12.52 6.85
CA GLY A 386 -8.04 -11.42 5.90
C GLY A 386 -7.49 -11.85 4.53
N MET A 387 -6.41 -12.65 4.52
CA MET A 387 -5.82 -13.21 3.30
C MET A 387 -6.81 -14.13 2.56
N ALA A 388 -7.39 -15.10 3.25
CA ALA A 388 -8.29 -16.07 2.65
C ALA A 388 -9.56 -15.41 2.12
N TYR A 389 -10.16 -14.51 2.89
CA TYR A 389 -11.37 -13.79 2.50
C TYR A 389 -11.11 -12.90 1.30
N SER A 390 -10.07 -12.07 1.34
CA SER A 390 -9.72 -11.19 0.22
C SER A 390 -9.44 -11.98 -1.05
N PHE A 391 -8.63 -13.03 -0.99
CA PHE A 391 -8.32 -13.86 -2.16
C PHE A 391 -9.58 -14.49 -2.76
N ALA A 392 -10.38 -15.16 -1.94
CA ALA A 392 -11.57 -15.89 -2.40
C ALA A 392 -12.64 -14.96 -3.01
N VAL A 393 -12.97 -13.87 -2.30
CA VAL A 393 -13.98 -12.92 -2.76
C VAL A 393 -13.50 -12.16 -3.99
N THR A 394 -12.22 -11.81 -4.07
CA THR A 394 -11.61 -11.20 -5.27
C THR A 394 -11.76 -12.13 -6.47
N CYS A 395 -11.45 -13.42 -6.33
CA CYS A 395 -11.65 -14.39 -7.40
C CYS A 395 -13.12 -14.44 -7.87
N ILE A 396 -14.06 -14.46 -6.92
CA ILE A 396 -15.51 -14.47 -7.25
C ILE A 396 -15.89 -13.23 -8.05
N ILE A 397 -15.50 -12.02 -7.59
CA ILE A 397 -15.79 -10.76 -8.29
C ILE A 397 -15.25 -10.80 -9.73
N LEU A 398 -13.99 -11.21 -9.89
CA LEU A 398 -13.32 -11.22 -11.19
C LEU A 398 -13.89 -12.28 -12.15
N ILE A 399 -14.27 -13.43 -11.63
CA ILE A 399 -14.94 -14.49 -12.44
C ILE A 399 -16.31 -13.97 -12.92
N LEU A 400 -17.07 -13.31 -12.03
CA LEU A 400 -18.36 -12.72 -12.41
C LEU A 400 -18.20 -11.60 -13.45
N LEU A 401 -17.24 -10.69 -13.25
CA LEU A 401 -16.94 -9.65 -14.24
C LEU A 401 -16.46 -10.23 -15.56
N SER A 402 -15.61 -11.26 -15.53
CA SER A 402 -15.16 -11.98 -16.73
C SER A 402 -16.33 -12.64 -17.47
N PHE A 403 -17.29 -13.22 -16.73
CA PHE A 403 -18.50 -13.79 -17.32
C PHE A 403 -19.35 -12.71 -18.02
N VAL A 404 -19.59 -11.58 -17.36
CA VAL A 404 -20.32 -10.43 -17.94
C VAL A 404 -19.58 -9.87 -19.16
N GLY A 405 -18.25 -9.80 -19.13
CA GLY A 405 -17.40 -9.35 -20.23
C GLY A 405 -17.49 -10.22 -21.50
N ARG A 406 -18.01 -11.45 -21.42
CA ARG A 406 -18.31 -12.28 -22.60
C ARG A 406 -19.49 -11.74 -23.42
N PHE A 407 -20.44 -11.10 -22.74
CA PHE A 407 -21.64 -10.54 -23.38
C PHE A 407 -21.49 -9.05 -23.66
N ILE A 408 -20.72 -8.33 -22.84
CA ILE A 408 -20.47 -6.90 -22.96
C ILE A 408 -18.97 -6.67 -23.19
N PRO A 409 -18.52 -6.51 -24.46
CA PRO A 409 -17.09 -6.40 -24.77
C PRO A 409 -16.35 -5.28 -24.03
N ALA A 410 -17.03 -4.17 -23.73
CA ALA A 410 -16.48 -3.06 -22.94
C ALA A 410 -16.06 -3.47 -21.52
N LEU A 411 -16.63 -4.56 -20.97
CA LEU A 411 -16.35 -5.08 -19.63
C LEU A 411 -15.39 -6.28 -19.62
N ARG A 412 -14.72 -6.59 -20.71
CA ARG A 412 -13.63 -7.56 -20.72
C ARG A 412 -12.52 -7.07 -19.82
N LEU A 413 -12.02 -7.93 -18.93
CA LEU A 413 -11.00 -7.58 -17.94
C LEU A 413 -9.64 -7.27 -18.55
N ARG A 414 -9.33 -7.88 -19.67
CA ARG A 414 -8.02 -7.84 -20.33
C ARG A 414 -8.13 -7.36 -21.77
N VAL A 415 -7.14 -6.62 -22.23
CA VAL A 415 -6.95 -6.25 -23.63
C VAL A 415 -6.57 -7.46 -24.49
N ASP A 416 -6.74 -7.35 -25.78
CA ASP A 416 -6.30 -8.39 -26.71
C ASP A 416 -4.77 -8.39 -26.83
N ARG A 417 -4.18 -9.50 -27.28
CA ARG A 417 -2.72 -9.65 -27.33
C ARG A 417 -2.03 -8.58 -28.19
N ALA A 418 -2.65 -8.19 -29.28
CA ALA A 418 -2.11 -7.15 -30.17
C ALA A 418 -2.11 -5.77 -29.48
N GLU A 419 -3.16 -5.49 -28.71
CA GLU A 419 -3.31 -4.27 -27.92
C GLU A 419 -2.31 -4.26 -26.76
N GLU A 420 -2.04 -5.41 -26.12
CA GLU A 420 -1.04 -5.53 -25.06
C GLU A 420 0.38 -5.29 -25.60
N GLU A 421 0.69 -5.77 -26.82
CA GLU A 421 1.97 -5.53 -27.50
C GLU A 421 2.12 -4.10 -28.00
N GLN A 422 1.01 -3.41 -28.33
CA GLN A 422 0.98 -2.00 -28.70
C GLN A 422 1.22 -1.05 -27.49
N GLY A 423 0.70 -1.43 -26.32
CA GLY A 423 0.77 -0.67 -25.09
C GLY A 423 -0.59 -0.14 -24.64
N ILE A 424 -0.89 -0.34 -23.36
CA ILE A 424 -2.20 -0.01 -22.75
C ILE A 424 -2.46 1.50 -22.75
N ASP A 425 -1.41 2.32 -22.60
CA ASP A 425 -1.52 3.77 -22.54
C ASP A 425 -2.12 4.32 -23.84
N ASP A 426 -1.66 3.81 -25.00
CA ASP A 426 -2.20 4.20 -26.31
C ASP A 426 -3.62 3.63 -26.53
N VAL A 427 -3.83 2.36 -26.17
CA VAL A 427 -5.09 1.65 -26.48
C VAL A 427 -6.26 2.09 -25.60
N GLU A 428 -6.04 2.28 -24.29
CA GLU A 428 -7.12 2.57 -23.32
C GLU A 428 -7.26 4.07 -23.02
N ILE A 429 -6.19 4.87 -23.16
CA ILE A 429 -6.17 6.29 -22.81
C ILE A 429 -5.96 7.15 -24.05
N GLY A 430 -5.25 6.64 -25.07
CA GLY A 430 -4.91 7.39 -26.29
C GLY A 430 -3.79 8.42 -26.06
N GLU A 431 -3.02 8.27 -25.00
CA GLU A 431 -1.91 9.14 -24.63
C GLU A 431 -0.67 8.30 -24.34
N PHE A 432 0.48 8.74 -24.83
CA PHE A 432 1.75 8.11 -24.48
C PHE A 432 2.33 8.79 -23.24
N ALA A 433 2.75 8.03 -22.24
CA ALA A 433 3.47 8.57 -21.08
C ALA A 433 4.77 9.25 -21.49
N TYR A 434 5.40 8.75 -22.58
CA TYR A 434 6.60 9.30 -23.19
C TYR A 434 6.60 9.08 -24.69
N ASP A 435 7.01 10.09 -25.42
CA ASP A 435 7.27 10.02 -26.87
C ASP A 435 8.72 9.52 -27.09
N PHE A 436 9.00 8.29 -26.65
CA PHE A 436 10.31 7.69 -26.84
C PHE A 436 10.34 6.86 -28.12
N VAL A 437 11.28 7.22 -28.99
CA VAL A 437 11.81 6.27 -29.97
C VAL A 437 12.63 5.23 -29.19
N GLU A 438 12.17 3.99 -29.11
CA GLU A 438 12.98 2.90 -28.59
C GLU A 438 14.25 2.78 -29.45
N LEU A 439 15.39 3.20 -28.92
CA LEU A 439 16.69 2.90 -29.51
C LEU A 439 16.93 1.40 -29.25
N VAL A 440 16.55 0.56 -30.19
CA VAL A 440 17.00 -0.83 -30.24
C VAL A 440 18.51 -0.78 -30.43
N ARG A 441 19.27 -0.98 -29.35
CA ARG A 441 20.68 -1.30 -29.43
C ARG A 441 20.76 -2.69 -30.07
N GLU A 442 20.95 -2.75 -31.37
CA GLU A 442 21.54 -3.92 -31.99
C GLU A 442 22.92 -4.12 -31.35
N VAL A 443 22.99 -5.05 -30.42
CA VAL A 443 24.27 -5.60 -29.97
C VAL A 443 24.73 -6.46 -31.13
N ARG A 444 25.48 -5.87 -32.06
CA ARG A 444 26.26 -6.64 -33.00
C ARG A 444 27.16 -7.56 -32.17
N PRO A 445 27.11 -8.89 -32.36
CA PRO A 445 28.15 -9.74 -31.80
C PRO A 445 29.47 -9.14 -32.21
N VAL A 446 30.39 -8.94 -31.28
CA VAL A 446 31.79 -8.62 -31.59
C VAL A 446 32.30 -9.85 -32.30
N GLY A 447 32.18 -9.85 -33.63
CA GLY A 447 32.87 -10.83 -34.49
C GLY A 447 34.34 -10.66 -34.23
N PHE A 448 35.00 -11.75 -33.99
CA PHE A 448 36.44 -11.83 -34.04
C PHE A 448 36.92 -11.07 -35.28
N ALA A 449 37.83 -10.13 -35.08
CA ALA A 449 38.47 -9.40 -36.17
C ALA A 449 39.08 -10.42 -37.14
N ASP A 450 38.57 -10.38 -38.37
CA ASP A 450 39.24 -11.01 -39.50
C ASP A 450 40.41 -10.08 -39.83
N ASP A 451 41.60 -10.54 -39.59
CA ASP A 451 42.84 -9.86 -39.96
C ASP A 451 42.95 -9.85 -41.47
N GLY A 452 42.77 -8.71 -42.11
CA GLY A 452 43.11 -8.61 -43.52
C GLY A 452 42.56 -7.39 -44.22
N GLU A 453 43.46 -6.55 -44.56
CA GLU A 453 43.48 -5.49 -45.60
C GLU A 453 43.23 -4.05 -45.20
N SER A 454 44.36 -3.39 -45.12
CA SER A 454 44.55 -1.95 -45.16
C SER A 454 44.22 -1.38 -46.56
N GLU A 455 43.29 -0.46 -46.67
CA GLU A 455 43.36 0.55 -47.73
C GLU A 455 43.27 1.95 -47.13
N ILE A 456 44.34 2.68 -47.35
CA ILE A 456 44.51 4.10 -47.12
C ILE A 456 43.79 4.84 -48.25
N GLY A 457 42.82 5.64 -47.95
CA GLY A 457 42.19 6.55 -48.90
C GLY A 457 41.92 7.91 -48.23
N VAL A 458 42.77 8.84 -48.61
CA VAL A 458 42.68 10.28 -48.22
C VAL A 458 41.59 10.94 -49.06
N GLY A 459 40.76 11.78 -48.42
CA GLY A 459 40.21 12.97 -49.07
C GLY A 459 38.67 13.08 -49.18
N GLY A 460 38.14 14.18 -48.70
CA GLY A 460 36.94 14.78 -49.22
C GLY A 460 35.84 15.09 -48.20
N GLU A 461 35.75 16.34 -47.80
CA GLU A 461 34.59 16.98 -47.21
C GLU A 461 33.32 16.73 -48.06
N ASP A 462 32.19 16.34 -47.47
CA ASP A 462 30.98 17.04 -47.83
C ASP A 462 29.85 16.84 -46.78
N ARG A 463 29.13 17.92 -46.54
CA ARG A 463 27.93 18.06 -45.73
C ARG A 463 26.75 17.51 -46.50
N SER A 464 25.98 16.59 -45.95
CA SER A 464 24.52 16.54 -46.24
C SER A 464 23.75 15.58 -45.34
N HIS A 465 22.74 16.10 -44.71
CA HIS A 465 21.44 15.56 -44.36
C HIS A 465 21.27 14.04 -44.22
N SER A 466 21.22 13.55 -42.98
CA SER A 466 20.65 12.23 -42.71
C SER A 466 19.12 12.30 -42.72
N ARG A 467 18.56 11.77 -43.76
CA ARG A 467 17.13 11.44 -43.91
C ARG A 467 16.83 10.16 -43.13
N ALA A 468 15.99 10.28 -42.09
CA ALA A 468 15.43 9.10 -41.43
C ALA A 468 14.51 8.36 -42.41
N THR A 469 14.81 7.13 -42.68
CA THR A 469 13.98 6.22 -43.46
C THR A 469 13.15 5.37 -42.52
N MET A 470 11.84 5.63 -42.47
CA MET A 470 10.88 4.71 -41.85
C MET A 470 10.87 3.40 -42.66
N VAL A 471 11.24 2.30 -42.03
CA VAL A 471 11.01 0.96 -42.56
C VAL A 471 9.78 0.38 -41.88
N ARG A 472 8.64 0.38 -42.58
CA ARG A 472 7.52 -0.51 -42.33
C ARG A 472 7.92 -1.88 -42.83
N GLY A 473 8.10 -2.84 -41.94
CA GLY A 473 8.36 -4.23 -42.26
C GLY A 473 7.27 -5.14 -41.72
N SER A 474 6.27 -5.44 -42.56
CA SER A 474 5.46 -6.62 -42.40
C SER A 474 6.22 -7.81 -42.96
N LYS A 475 6.44 -8.89 -42.20
CA LYS A 475 6.31 -10.26 -42.66
C LYS A 475 6.61 -11.30 -41.59
N GLU A 476 5.76 -12.31 -41.65
CA GLU A 476 5.74 -13.57 -40.96
C GLU A 476 7.11 -14.27 -40.90
N ALA A 477 7.42 -14.87 -39.75
CA ALA A 477 8.30 -16.01 -39.67
C ALA A 477 7.89 -16.95 -38.54
N SER A 478 7.63 -18.13 -38.97
CA SER A 478 7.41 -19.44 -38.36
C SER A 478 8.04 -19.68 -37.00
N GLY A 479 7.24 -20.37 -36.14
CA GLY A 479 7.63 -20.83 -34.83
C GLY A 479 8.78 -21.83 -34.82
N GLU A 480 9.64 -21.69 -33.89
CA GLU A 480 10.42 -22.75 -33.26
C GLU A 480 10.44 -22.54 -31.75
N SER A 481 9.88 -23.53 -31.08
CA SER A 481 9.92 -23.65 -29.63
C SER A 481 11.24 -24.23 -29.19
N TYR A 482 12.01 -23.52 -28.36
CA TYR A 482 13.15 -24.08 -27.66
C TYR A 482 12.78 -24.39 -26.20
N PRO A 483 13.18 -25.58 -25.70
CA PRO A 483 12.88 -25.97 -24.31
C PRO A 483 13.76 -25.22 -23.31
N LEU A 484 13.18 -24.87 -22.19
CA LEU A 484 13.84 -24.38 -20.99
C LEU A 484 14.89 -25.41 -20.51
N GLN A 485 16.17 -25.15 -20.74
CA GLN A 485 17.23 -25.84 -20.02
C GLN A 485 17.37 -25.25 -18.62
N ALA A 486 17.09 -26.07 -17.65
CA ALA A 486 17.44 -25.85 -16.27
C ALA A 486 18.97 -25.64 -16.16
N MET A 487 19.39 -24.49 -15.62
CA MET A 487 20.78 -24.29 -15.19
C MET A 487 21.04 -25.21 -14.02
N GLY A 488 21.57 -26.38 -14.34
CA GLY A 488 22.14 -27.34 -13.39
C GLY A 488 23.41 -26.77 -12.77
N ARG A 489 23.55 -27.08 -11.51
CA ARG A 489 24.74 -26.95 -10.69
C ARG A 489 25.99 -27.43 -11.44
N THR A 490 27.04 -26.65 -11.44
CA THR A 490 28.39 -27.20 -11.40
C THR A 490 29.07 -26.68 -10.14
N GLY A 491 29.25 -27.60 -9.22
CA GLY A 491 30.17 -27.45 -8.10
C GLY A 491 31.61 -27.65 -8.59
N ALA A 492 32.47 -27.21 -7.81
CA ALA A 492 33.70 -27.82 -7.30
C ALA A 492 34.81 -26.81 -7.10
N MET A 493 35.27 -26.77 -5.89
CA MET A 493 36.64 -26.79 -5.39
C MET A 493 37.65 -25.74 -5.92
N GLY A 494 38.18 -25.05 -4.96
CA GLY A 494 39.36 -24.22 -4.98
C GLY A 494 39.32 -23.24 -3.81
#